data_c966f07d34ebae8385d74e1b3a102d66
#
_entry.id   c966f07d34ebae8385d74e1b3a102d66
#
_cell.length_a   1.000
_cell.length_b   1.000
_cell.length_c   1.000
_cell.angle_alpha   90.00
_cell.angle_beta   90.00
_cell.angle_gamma   90.00
#
_symmetry.space_group_name_H-M   'P 1'
#
loop_
_entity.id
_entity.type
_entity.pdbx_description
1 polymer ?
#
loop_
_entity_poly.entity_id
_entity_poly.type
_entity_poly.pdbx_seq_one_letter_code
_entity_poly.pdbx_strand_id
1 'polypeptide(L)'
;MDSRIDIIKGIHPGKIIERDLNKKNITQRSLADETGIPYQTINAVIAGRRNLTTEQALRVEISLGYEEGFLAILQTFYDIKQYKEKELANSYIGYPNIRRILFWDTDFDKINWGKYKKAVIERVIERGSKDEISEIKRFYKLSASELKQYKPKKIRTTRINQKTNG
;
A
#
# COMPACT_ATOMS: atom_id res chain seq x y z
N MET A 1 7.91 10.66 -19.74
CA MET A 1 7.67 10.62 -18.29
C MET A 1 8.94 10.06 -17.66
N ASP A 2 9.51 10.69 -16.66
CA ASP A 2 10.79 10.26 -16.07
C ASP A 2 10.66 8.86 -15.46
N SER A 3 11.53 7.92 -15.84
CA SER A 3 11.55 6.54 -15.35
C SER A 3 11.63 6.44 -13.81
N ARG A 4 12.17 7.47 -13.15
CA ARG A 4 12.24 7.58 -11.69
C ARG A 4 10.86 7.72 -11.04
N ILE A 5 9.94 8.46 -11.67
CA ILE A 5 8.57 8.64 -11.17
C ILE A 5 7.81 7.31 -11.20
N ASP A 6 8.00 6.50 -12.24
CA ASP A 6 7.29 5.21 -12.36
C ASP A 6 7.65 4.22 -11.24
N ILE A 7 8.88 4.26 -10.74
CA ILE A 7 9.35 3.38 -9.64
C ILE A 7 8.73 3.78 -8.29
N ILE A 8 8.56 5.10 -8.05
CA ILE A 8 8.11 5.63 -6.75
C ILE A 8 6.64 6.06 -6.76
N LYS A 9 5.95 5.81 -7.86
CA LYS A 9 4.53 6.13 -8.06
C LYS A 9 3.65 5.56 -6.96
N GLY A 10 2.90 6.44 -6.29
CA GLY A 10 2.02 6.06 -5.18
C GLY A 10 2.71 5.94 -3.81
N ILE A 11 3.97 6.35 -3.70
CA ILE A 11 4.63 6.64 -2.42
C ILE A 11 4.27 8.08 -2.02
N HIS A 12 3.97 8.29 -0.72
CA HIS A 12 3.70 9.64 -0.23
C HIS A 12 4.94 10.54 -0.38
N PRO A 13 4.84 11.76 -0.97
CA PRO A 13 5.99 12.65 -1.21
C PRO A 13 6.82 12.93 0.05
N GLY A 14 6.18 13.01 1.21
CA GLY A 14 6.85 13.19 2.51
C GLY A 14 7.94 12.15 2.78
N LYS A 15 7.78 10.90 2.30
CA LYS A 15 8.82 9.86 2.44
C LYS A 15 10.03 10.10 1.57
N ILE A 16 9.84 10.68 0.41
CA ILE A 16 10.93 11.06 -0.49
C ILE A 16 11.69 12.24 0.11
N ILE A 17 10.97 13.26 0.60
CA ILE A 17 11.56 14.40 1.30
C ILE A 17 12.36 13.92 2.52
N GLU A 18 11.79 13.09 3.39
CA GLU A 18 12.48 12.54 4.58
C GLU A 18 13.79 11.85 4.23
N ARG A 19 13.75 10.98 3.21
CA ARG A 19 14.95 10.27 2.72
C ARG A 19 16.05 11.24 2.27
N ASP A 20 15.67 12.27 1.51
CA ASP A 20 16.65 13.15 0.88
C ASP A 20 17.17 14.22 1.88
N LEU A 21 16.36 14.62 2.87
CA LEU A 21 16.83 15.39 4.02
C LEU A 21 17.91 14.62 4.81
N ASN A 22 17.64 13.35 5.10
CA ASN A 22 18.62 12.50 5.78
C ASN A 22 19.91 12.34 4.97
N LYS A 23 19.80 12.14 3.66
CA LYS A 23 20.95 12.03 2.74
C LYS A 23 21.82 13.29 2.73
N LYS A 24 21.18 14.45 2.76
CA LYS A 24 21.84 15.76 2.68
C LYS A 24 22.23 16.33 4.04
N ASN A 25 21.92 15.63 5.14
CA ASN A 25 22.07 16.11 6.52
C ASN A 25 21.35 17.44 6.77
N ILE A 26 20.20 17.66 6.13
CA ILE A 26 19.36 18.84 6.30
C ILE A 26 18.27 18.52 7.34
N THR A 27 18.06 19.40 8.31
CA THR A 27 16.98 19.24 9.29
C THR A 27 15.63 19.69 8.74
N GLN A 28 14.54 19.13 9.25
CA GLN A 28 13.18 19.61 8.91
C GLN A 28 12.99 21.08 9.26
N ARG A 29 13.68 21.57 10.28
CA ARG A 29 13.64 22.97 10.70
C ARG A 29 14.33 23.88 9.68
N SER A 30 15.50 23.48 9.21
CA SER A 30 16.20 24.20 8.17
C SER A 30 15.38 24.28 6.88
N LEU A 31 14.74 23.18 6.48
CA LEU A 31 13.83 23.18 5.33
C LEU A 31 12.63 24.11 5.54
N ALA A 32 12.07 24.14 6.75
CA ALA A 32 10.95 25.04 7.07
C ALA A 32 11.36 26.50 6.96
N ASP A 33 12.52 26.86 7.51
CA ASP A 33 13.06 28.23 7.48
C ASP A 33 13.37 28.67 6.03
N GLU A 34 13.96 27.81 5.23
CA GLU A 34 14.32 28.07 3.82
C GLU A 34 13.09 28.21 2.91
N THR A 35 12.08 27.35 3.10
CA THR A 35 10.88 27.34 2.26
C THR A 35 9.80 28.33 2.73
N GLY A 36 9.91 28.86 3.96
CA GLY A 36 8.86 29.65 4.59
C GLY A 36 7.59 28.84 4.92
N ILE A 37 7.68 27.50 4.92
CA ILE A 37 6.57 26.61 5.30
C ILE A 37 6.68 26.35 6.81
N PRO A 38 5.60 26.50 7.60
CA PRO A 38 5.65 26.23 9.03
C PRO A 38 6.20 24.84 9.36
N TYR A 39 7.09 24.74 10.33
CA TYR A 39 7.72 23.47 10.75
C TYR A 39 6.69 22.36 11.01
N GLN A 40 5.57 22.68 11.69
CA GLN A 40 4.51 21.70 11.95
C GLN A 40 3.92 21.14 10.66
N THR A 41 3.84 21.95 9.60
CA THR A 41 3.37 21.50 8.29
C THR A 41 4.39 20.56 7.63
N ILE A 42 5.68 20.93 7.62
CA ILE A 42 6.75 20.06 7.12
C ILE A 42 6.75 18.73 7.87
N ASN A 43 6.68 18.74 9.19
CA ASN A 43 6.64 17.53 10.00
C ASN A 43 5.39 16.66 9.68
N ALA A 44 4.22 17.29 9.54
CA ALA A 44 2.99 16.56 9.22
C ALA A 44 3.04 15.93 7.82
N VAL A 45 3.65 16.59 6.84
CA VAL A 45 3.86 16.05 5.49
C VAL A 45 4.83 14.88 5.51
N ILE A 46 5.97 15.01 6.18
CA ILE A 46 6.98 13.94 6.29
C ILE A 46 6.40 12.72 7.00
N ALA A 47 5.61 12.94 8.05
CA ALA A 47 4.90 11.87 8.75
C ALA A 47 3.72 11.25 7.96
N GLY A 48 3.40 11.77 6.77
CA GLY A 48 2.28 11.30 5.94
C GLY A 48 0.89 11.64 6.48
N ARG A 49 0.80 12.57 7.44
CA ARG A 49 -0.46 13.02 8.04
C ARG A 49 -1.13 14.15 7.25
N ARG A 50 -0.39 14.80 6.36
CA ARG A 50 -0.84 15.92 5.54
C ARG A 50 -0.25 15.79 4.14
N ASN A 51 -1.07 16.07 3.13
CA ASN A 51 -0.64 16.16 1.74
C ASN A 51 0.07 17.50 1.46
N LEU A 52 0.96 17.52 0.46
CA LEU A 52 1.55 18.73 -0.06
C LEU A 52 0.53 19.46 -0.94
N THR A 53 0.42 20.78 -0.77
CA THR A 53 -0.20 21.63 -1.80
C THR A 53 0.80 21.85 -2.94
N THR A 54 0.31 22.23 -4.13
CA THR A 54 1.20 22.54 -5.27
C THR A 54 2.21 23.63 -4.93
N GLU A 55 1.76 24.69 -4.22
CA GLU A 55 2.66 25.77 -3.77
C GLU A 55 3.77 25.26 -2.84
N GLN A 56 3.41 24.42 -1.87
CA GLN A 56 4.38 23.83 -0.94
C GLN A 56 5.34 22.89 -1.66
N ALA A 57 4.84 22.10 -2.62
CA ALA A 57 5.67 21.22 -3.43
C ALA A 57 6.74 22.00 -4.19
N LEU A 58 6.36 23.08 -4.90
CA LEU A 58 7.28 23.92 -5.66
C LEU A 58 8.33 24.58 -4.77
N ARG A 59 7.96 25.07 -3.60
CA ARG A 59 8.92 25.67 -2.65
C ARG A 59 9.94 24.63 -2.16
N VAL A 60 9.51 23.43 -1.84
CA VAL A 60 10.39 22.32 -1.41
C VAL A 60 11.27 21.85 -2.57
N GLU A 61 10.74 21.80 -3.79
CA GLU A 61 11.46 21.42 -5.00
C GLU A 61 12.64 22.37 -5.25
N ILE A 62 12.40 23.69 -5.14
CA ILE A 62 13.46 24.69 -5.29
C ILE A 62 14.54 24.52 -4.22
N SER A 63 14.15 24.39 -2.94
CA SER A 63 15.08 24.26 -1.82
C SER A 63 15.92 22.99 -1.89
N LEU A 64 15.32 21.86 -2.27
CA LEU A 64 16.03 20.57 -2.34
C LEU A 64 16.68 20.29 -3.70
N GLY A 65 16.49 21.16 -4.70
CA GLY A 65 17.03 20.99 -6.04
C GLY A 65 16.37 19.87 -6.83
N TYR A 66 15.07 19.68 -6.65
CA TYR A 66 14.28 18.79 -7.52
C TYR A 66 13.91 19.50 -8.82
N GLU A 67 13.60 18.70 -9.82
CA GLU A 67 12.99 19.19 -11.06
C GLU A 67 11.57 19.72 -10.77
N GLU A 68 11.21 20.83 -11.42
CA GLU A 68 9.91 21.47 -11.23
C GLU A 68 8.74 20.49 -11.50
N GLY A 69 7.81 20.43 -10.58
CA GLY A 69 6.65 19.56 -10.66
C GLY A 69 6.86 18.12 -10.16
N PHE A 70 8.09 17.74 -9.80
CA PHE A 70 8.40 16.38 -9.35
C PHE A 70 7.58 15.93 -8.16
N LEU A 71 7.57 16.70 -7.06
CA LEU A 71 6.81 16.37 -5.85
C LEU A 71 5.31 16.58 -6.06
N ALA A 72 4.91 17.58 -6.84
CA ALA A 72 3.51 17.84 -7.17
C ALA A 72 2.89 16.68 -7.96
N ILE A 73 3.62 16.13 -8.92
CA ILE A 73 3.20 14.94 -9.70
C ILE A 73 3.13 13.71 -8.81
N LEU A 74 4.12 13.51 -7.93
CA LEU A 74 4.10 12.39 -6.96
C LEU A 74 2.90 12.49 -6.02
N GLN A 75 2.55 13.68 -5.53
CA GLN A 75 1.37 13.90 -4.71
C GLN A 75 0.10 13.49 -5.49
N THR A 76 -0.02 13.91 -6.75
CA THR A 76 -1.15 13.54 -7.60
C THR A 76 -1.27 12.02 -7.75
N PHE A 77 -0.18 11.30 -7.99
CA PHE A 77 -0.22 9.84 -8.07
C PHE A 77 -0.57 9.17 -6.75
N TYR A 78 -0.10 9.73 -5.64
CA TYR A 78 -0.48 9.27 -4.32
C TYR A 78 -1.99 9.46 -4.07
N ASP A 79 -2.53 10.63 -4.39
CA ASP A 79 -3.96 10.94 -4.22
C ASP A 79 -4.84 10.02 -5.09
N ILE A 80 -4.45 9.79 -6.36
CA ILE A 80 -5.13 8.82 -7.24
C ILE A 80 -5.14 7.42 -6.63
N LYS A 81 -4.01 6.98 -6.05
CA LYS A 81 -3.93 5.68 -5.38
C LYS A 81 -4.87 5.62 -4.17
N GLN A 82 -4.85 6.64 -3.30
CA GLN A 82 -5.73 6.72 -2.14
C GLN A 82 -7.21 6.72 -2.53
N TYR A 83 -7.57 7.46 -3.58
CA TYR A 83 -8.93 7.48 -4.11
C TYR A 83 -9.35 6.08 -4.60
N LYS A 84 -8.52 5.43 -5.40
CA LYS A 84 -8.80 4.07 -5.90
C LYS A 84 -8.92 3.04 -4.77
N GLU A 85 -8.08 3.12 -3.75
CA GLU A 85 -8.14 2.25 -2.57
C GLU A 85 -9.44 2.47 -1.79
N LYS A 86 -9.89 3.72 -1.65
CA LYS A 86 -11.18 4.08 -1.02
C LYS A 86 -12.38 3.56 -1.81
N GLU A 87 -12.39 3.79 -3.11
CA GLU A 87 -13.45 3.28 -4.00
C GLU A 87 -13.53 1.76 -3.97
N LEU A 88 -12.36 1.09 -4.02
CA LEU A 88 -12.29 -0.36 -3.93
C LEU A 88 -12.82 -0.87 -2.58
N ALA A 89 -12.50 -0.18 -1.49
CA ALA A 89 -13.03 -0.50 -0.16
C ALA A 89 -14.55 -0.35 -0.08
N ASN A 90 -15.09 0.70 -0.71
CA ASN A 90 -16.53 0.99 -0.73
C ASN A 90 -17.31 0.10 -1.71
N SER A 91 -16.64 -0.52 -2.70
CA SER A 91 -17.31 -1.36 -3.70
C SER A 91 -17.79 -2.71 -3.16
N TYR A 92 -17.32 -3.13 -1.99
CA TYR A 92 -17.72 -4.37 -1.33
C TYR A 92 -18.56 -4.04 -0.09
N ILE A 93 -19.88 -3.98 -0.26
CA ILE A 93 -20.84 -3.77 0.82
C ILE A 93 -21.11 -5.11 1.52
N GLY A 94 -20.90 -5.16 2.83
CA GLY A 94 -21.07 -6.37 3.64
C GLY A 94 -19.82 -7.25 3.69
N TYR A 95 -20.02 -8.48 4.10
CA TYR A 95 -18.96 -9.49 4.20
C TYR A 95 -19.43 -10.81 3.55
N PRO A 96 -18.49 -11.64 3.04
CA PRO A 96 -18.83 -12.92 2.46
C PRO A 96 -19.33 -13.89 3.54
N ASN A 97 -20.26 -14.77 3.17
CA ASN A 97 -20.77 -15.81 4.06
C ASN A 97 -19.77 -16.95 4.20
N ILE A 98 -18.75 -16.75 5.02
CA ILE A 98 -17.68 -17.70 5.30
C ILE A 98 -17.43 -17.80 6.80
N ARG A 99 -16.84 -18.91 7.24
CA ARG A 99 -16.58 -19.12 8.68
C ARG A 99 -15.56 -18.11 9.21
N ARG A 100 -15.90 -17.45 10.30
CA ARG A 100 -15.02 -16.47 10.99
C ARG A 100 -13.70 -17.08 11.44
N ILE A 101 -13.67 -18.38 11.74
CA ILE A 101 -12.46 -19.09 12.17
C ILE A 101 -11.33 -19.06 11.11
N LEU A 102 -11.65 -18.84 9.83
CA LEU A 102 -10.63 -18.67 8.79
C LEU A 102 -9.76 -17.44 9.04
N PHE A 103 -10.25 -16.49 9.85
CA PHE A 103 -9.60 -15.22 10.18
C PHE A 103 -9.40 -15.06 11.69
N TRP A 104 -9.07 -16.17 12.38
CA TRP A 104 -8.89 -16.24 13.82
C TRP A 104 -7.87 -15.24 14.40
N ASP A 105 -6.93 -14.81 13.57
CA ASP A 105 -5.84 -13.86 13.86
C ASP A 105 -6.19 -12.40 13.53
N THR A 106 -7.43 -12.14 13.12
CA THR A 106 -7.89 -10.84 12.64
C THR A 106 -9.30 -10.56 13.11
N ASP A 107 -9.62 -9.31 13.49
CA ASP A 107 -10.99 -8.90 13.79
C ASP A 107 -11.82 -8.92 12.50
N PHE A 108 -12.64 -9.97 12.36
CA PHE A 108 -13.44 -10.24 11.16
C PHE A 108 -14.34 -9.08 10.76
N ASP A 109 -14.94 -8.38 11.75
CA ASP A 109 -15.88 -7.29 11.50
C ASP A 109 -15.19 -6.00 11.06
N LYS A 110 -13.87 -5.90 11.26
CA LYS A 110 -13.03 -4.77 10.84
C LYS A 110 -12.21 -5.04 9.58
N ILE A 111 -12.37 -6.21 8.97
CA ILE A 111 -11.65 -6.52 7.72
C ILE A 111 -12.11 -5.57 6.61
N ASN A 112 -11.18 -4.84 6.04
CA ASN A 112 -11.43 -4.11 4.79
C ASN A 112 -11.33 -5.08 3.61
N TRP A 113 -12.48 -5.63 3.21
CA TRP A 113 -12.60 -6.67 2.18
C TRP A 113 -12.07 -6.25 0.82
N GLY A 114 -12.18 -4.97 0.47
CA GLY A 114 -11.63 -4.43 -0.78
C GLY A 114 -10.10 -4.32 -0.74
N LYS A 115 -9.58 -3.69 0.30
CA LYS A 115 -8.14 -3.46 0.47
C LYS A 115 -7.35 -4.77 0.56
N TYR A 116 -7.88 -5.75 1.29
CA TYR A 116 -7.21 -7.02 1.54
C TYR A 116 -7.70 -8.16 0.64
N LYS A 117 -8.38 -7.83 -0.49
CA LYS A 117 -8.95 -8.80 -1.44
C LYS A 117 -8.02 -9.97 -1.73
N LYS A 118 -6.75 -9.71 -2.07
CA LYS A 118 -5.78 -10.75 -2.40
C LYS A 118 -5.55 -11.69 -1.22
N ALA A 119 -5.23 -11.16 -0.05
CA ALA A 119 -4.95 -11.96 1.15
C ALA A 119 -6.16 -12.78 1.60
N VAL A 120 -7.37 -12.21 1.48
CA VAL A 120 -8.62 -12.92 1.78
C VAL A 120 -8.83 -14.10 0.84
N ILE A 121 -8.68 -13.90 -0.48
CA ILE A 121 -8.86 -14.95 -1.48
C ILE A 121 -7.84 -16.08 -1.26
N GLU A 122 -6.57 -15.75 -1.08
CA GLU A 122 -5.49 -16.72 -0.85
C GLU A 122 -5.78 -17.55 0.41
N ARG A 123 -6.19 -16.91 1.51
CA ARG A 123 -6.53 -17.60 2.78
C ARG A 123 -7.71 -18.54 2.64
N VAL A 124 -8.78 -18.12 1.93
CA VAL A 124 -9.95 -18.99 1.72
C VAL A 124 -9.62 -20.14 0.77
N ILE A 125 -8.79 -19.93 -0.24
CA ILE A 125 -8.33 -21.04 -1.12
C ILE A 125 -7.48 -22.04 -0.33
N GLU A 126 -6.66 -21.56 0.60
CA GLU A 126 -5.75 -22.41 1.40
C GLU A 126 -6.51 -23.24 2.46
N ARG A 127 -7.50 -22.66 3.13
CA ARG A 127 -8.09 -23.20 4.36
C ARG A 127 -9.60 -23.36 4.32
N GLY A 128 -10.26 -22.82 3.31
CA GLY A 128 -11.72 -22.84 3.16
C GLY A 128 -12.24 -24.11 2.51
N SER A 129 -13.53 -24.35 2.71
CA SER A 129 -14.28 -25.40 2.00
C SER A 129 -14.57 -25.01 0.55
N LYS A 130 -15.06 -25.97 -0.25
CA LYS A 130 -15.47 -25.70 -1.63
C LYS A 130 -16.60 -24.65 -1.70
N ASP A 131 -17.50 -24.64 -0.74
CA ASP A 131 -18.61 -23.69 -0.66
C ASP A 131 -18.10 -22.28 -0.33
N GLU A 132 -17.14 -22.18 0.58
CA GLU A 132 -16.51 -20.89 0.93
C GLU A 132 -15.69 -20.33 -0.24
N ILE A 133 -15.02 -21.18 -1.01
CA ILE A 133 -14.33 -20.74 -2.25
C ILE A 133 -15.34 -20.26 -3.29
N SER A 134 -16.49 -20.93 -3.42
CA SER A 134 -17.57 -20.50 -4.31
C SER A 134 -18.18 -19.17 -3.86
N GLU A 135 -18.36 -18.99 -2.54
CA GLU A 135 -18.83 -17.73 -1.96
C GLU A 135 -17.86 -16.59 -2.20
N ILE A 136 -16.56 -16.79 -1.99
CA ILE A 136 -15.52 -15.78 -2.27
C ILE A 136 -15.49 -15.42 -3.77
N LYS A 137 -15.65 -16.43 -4.64
CA LYS A 137 -15.76 -16.20 -6.08
C LYS A 137 -16.95 -15.30 -6.42
N ARG A 138 -18.12 -15.57 -5.80
CA ARG A 138 -19.34 -14.78 -5.95
C ARG A 138 -19.15 -13.36 -5.42
N PHE A 139 -18.65 -13.22 -4.20
CA PHE A 139 -18.46 -11.95 -3.50
C PHE A 139 -17.55 -10.99 -4.28
N TYR A 140 -16.42 -11.48 -4.77
CA TYR A 140 -15.46 -10.69 -5.54
C TYR A 140 -15.73 -10.69 -7.06
N LYS A 141 -16.81 -11.33 -7.51
CA LYS A 141 -17.19 -11.46 -8.94
C LYS A 141 -16.04 -12.00 -9.80
N LEU A 142 -15.34 -13.02 -9.30
CA LEU A 142 -14.17 -13.59 -9.97
C LEU A 142 -14.58 -14.62 -11.03
N SER A 143 -13.91 -14.60 -12.17
CA SER A 143 -13.94 -15.69 -13.13
C SER A 143 -13.13 -16.91 -12.63
N ALA A 144 -13.34 -18.06 -13.24
CA ALA A 144 -12.56 -19.26 -12.89
C ALA A 144 -11.06 -19.11 -13.22
N SER A 145 -10.72 -18.33 -14.25
CA SER A 145 -9.33 -18.05 -14.64
C SER A 145 -8.64 -17.13 -13.63
N GLU A 146 -9.34 -16.10 -13.16
CA GLU A 146 -8.81 -15.18 -12.14
C GLU A 146 -8.57 -15.90 -10.81
N LEU A 147 -9.49 -16.79 -10.39
CA LEU A 147 -9.31 -17.56 -9.16
C LEU A 147 -8.06 -18.44 -9.18
N LYS A 148 -7.69 -18.96 -10.36
CA LYS A 148 -6.46 -19.76 -10.51
C LYS A 148 -5.18 -18.98 -10.22
N GLN A 149 -5.17 -17.66 -10.44
CA GLN A 149 -4.00 -16.81 -10.20
C GLN A 149 -3.68 -16.68 -8.70
N TYR A 150 -4.67 -16.89 -7.83
CA TYR A 150 -4.53 -16.80 -6.38
C TYR A 150 -4.14 -18.14 -5.72
N LYS A 151 -3.96 -19.24 -6.48
CA LYS A 151 -3.52 -20.51 -5.88
C LYS A 151 -2.11 -20.33 -5.31
N PRO A 152 -1.87 -20.68 -4.03
CA PRO A 152 -0.54 -20.59 -3.46
C PRO A 152 0.42 -21.44 -4.30
N LYS A 153 1.57 -20.87 -4.65
CA LYS A 153 2.67 -21.64 -5.23
C LYS A 153 3.04 -22.72 -4.22
N LYS A 154 2.90 -24.00 -4.56
CA LYS A 154 3.31 -25.11 -3.70
C LYS A 154 4.75 -24.86 -3.28
N ILE A 155 4.97 -24.52 -2.01
CA ILE A 155 6.31 -24.54 -1.42
C ILE A 155 6.74 -26.01 -1.47
N ARG A 156 7.74 -26.32 -2.28
CA ARG A 156 8.40 -27.63 -2.25
C ARG A 156 9.02 -27.76 -0.87
N THR A 157 8.36 -28.50 0.01
CA THR A 157 8.95 -28.92 1.29
C THR A 157 10.09 -29.86 0.92
N THR A 158 11.32 -29.38 1.00
CA THR A 158 12.51 -30.22 0.93
C THR A 158 12.45 -31.14 2.15
N ARG A 159 12.14 -32.41 1.92
CA ARG A 159 12.24 -33.44 2.96
C ARG A 159 13.71 -33.48 3.39
N ILE A 160 13.99 -33.00 4.59
CA ILE A 160 15.27 -33.24 5.25
C ILE A 160 15.29 -34.74 5.59
N ASN A 161 16.00 -35.53 4.78
CA ASN A 161 16.31 -36.92 5.12
C ASN A 161 17.22 -36.87 6.36
N GLN A 162 16.64 -37.13 7.51
CA GLN A 162 17.43 -37.57 8.67
C GLN A 162 17.92 -38.96 8.36
N LYS A 163 19.18 -39.10 7.89
CA LYS A 163 19.92 -40.33 7.98
C LYS A 163 20.27 -40.55 9.43
N THR A 164 19.55 -41.39 10.13
CA THR A 164 19.97 -42.04 11.36
C THR A 164 21.11 -42.97 11.01
N ASN A 165 22.33 -42.61 11.39
CA ASN A 165 23.42 -43.57 11.47
C ASN A 165 23.22 -44.35 12.74
N GLY A 166 23.05 -45.70 12.62
CA GLY A 166 23.23 -46.68 13.68
C GLY A 166 24.72 -46.89 13.97
#